data_116375788a0e63ceb3b43229c7fad9d6
#
_entry.id   116375788a0e63ceb3b43229c7fad9d6
#
_cell.length_a   1.000
_cell.length_b   1.000
_cell.length_c   1.000
_cell.angle_alpha   90.00
_cell.angle_beta   90.00
_cell.angle_gamma   90.00
#
_symmetry.space_group_name_H-M   'P 1'
#
loop_
_entity.id
_entity.type
_entity.pdbx_description
1 polymer ?
#
loop_
_entity_poly.entity_id
_entity_poly.type
_entity_poly.pdbx_seq_one_letter_code
_entity_poly.pdbx_strand_id
1 'polypeptide(L)'
;MSAAEQIFPDMNDFVYFAAVVRHGGFSAAGRVLGLPKSKLSRHISSLEERLGVRLIERTVHRFRVTDIGHSLYRHCENMLREAERAAKTMNDANGEPQGVVRIGVPTGLLEGSFGTMLPRFLLMYPKIQLQVIATDQRVDIINERMDLAIRAQLIDETDSELTMRVLSKVDLILVANKELAKTLPLHGGIECLADVPTVSFTGAMAEWRDADIWEFKGPDGGLHRHEHRPRMSCRSVHAVLAAIESGVGVGLLPDHICADGIRDGSLVHLLPDYQMSQATIYLVFTASRGLPTAVRALVDFLVDEFRTFRVTMQTADA
;
A
#
# COMPACT_ATOMS: atom_id res chain seq x y z
N MET A 1 24.63 41.63 -8.10
CA MET A 1 23.85 40.49 -7.52
C MET A 1 22.43 40.64 -7.99
N SER A 2 21.96 39.64 -8.75
CA SER A 2 20.62 39.65 -9.33
C SER A 2 19.57 39.39 -8.21
N ALA A 3 18.38 40.00 -8.36
CA ALA A 3 17.26 39.77 -7.43
C ALA A 3 16.88 38.26 -7.25
N ALA A 4 17.26 37.42 -8.20
CA ALA A 4 17.07 35.94 -8.11
C ALA A 4 18.01 35.27 -7.08
N GLU A 5 19.21 35.85 -6.80
CA GLU A 5 20.13 35.33 -5.79
C GLU A 5 19.68 35.61 -4.34
N GLN A 6 18.75 36.56 -4.14
CA GLN A 6 18.18 36.88 -2.83
C GLN A 6 16.98 36.02 -2.44
N ILE A 7 16.35 35.30 -3.39
CA ILE A 7 15.07 34.57 -3.18
C ILE A 7 15.32 33.11 -2.81
N PHE A 8 16.41 32.49 -3.29
CA PHE A 8 16.68 31.07 -3.02
C PHE A 8 17.84 30.91 -2.03
N PRO A 9 17.60 30.30 -0.85
CA PRO A 9 18.64 29.83 0.03
C PRO A 9 19.62 28.90 -0.69
N ASP A 10 20.85 28.80 -0.23
CA ASP A 10 21.77 27.76 -0.70
C ASP A 10 21.08 26.38 -0.53
N MET A 11 20.90 25.64 -1.62
CA MET A 11 20.23 24.34 -1.60
C MET A 11 20.90 23.35 -0.65
N ASN A 12 22.21 23.52 -0.40
CA ASN A 12 22.93 22.72 0.58
C ASN A 12 22.43 22.94 2.02
N ASP A 13 21.88 24.10 2.35
CA ASP A 13 21.34 24.35 3.68
C ASP A 13 20.11 23.47 3.96
N PHE A 14 19.29 23.24 2.94
CA PHE A 14 18.17 22.30 3.05
C PHE A 14 18.65 20.84 3.18
N VAL A 15 19.71 20.46 2.46
CA VAL A 15 20.34 19.13 2.58
C VAL A 15 20.86 18.92 4.00
N TYR A 16 21.57 19.91 4.54
CA TYR A 16 22.13 19.85 5.90
C TYR A 16 21.04 19.83 6.97
N PHE A 17 20.00 20.64 6.79
CA PHE A 17 18.84 20.64 7.68
C PHE A 17 18.16 19.28 7.70
N ALA A 18 17.85 18.72 6.52
CA ALA A 18 17.24 17.40 6.40
C ALA A 18 18.09 16.31 7.06
N ALA A 19 19.41 16.33 6.87
CA ALA A 19 20.30 15.37 7.50
C ALA A 19 20.31 15.50 9.03
N VAL A 20 20.32 16.73 9.57
CA VAL A 20 20.31 16.96 11.03
C VAL A 20 19.02 16.48 11.66
N VAL A 21 17.87 16.69 11.01
CA VAL A 21 16.56 16.18 11.47
C VAL A 21 16.52 14.66 11.38
N ARG A 22 16.87 14.07 10.24
CA ARG A 22 16.88 12.62 9.98
C ARG A 22 17.69 11.83 10.98
N HIS A 23 18.86 12.33 11.36
CA HIS A 23 19.80 11.66 12.27
C HIS A 23 19.65 12.08 13.75
N GLY A 24 18.63 12.89 14.06
CA GLY A 24 18.31 13.27 15.44
C GLY A 24 19.34 14.22 16.08
N GLY A 25 20.13 14.94 15.26
CA GLY A 25 21.04 15.97 15.78
C GLY A 25 22.30 16.21 14.98
N PHE A 26 22.94 17.32 15.29
CA PHE A 26 24.12 17.86 14.57
C PHE A 26 25.33 16.91 14.56
N SER A 27 25.61 16.25 15.69
CA SER A 27 26.79 15.37 15.81
C SER A 27 26.62 14.07 15.00
N ALA A 28 25.41 13.51 14.99
CA ALA A 28 25.11 12.31 14.22
C ALA A 28 25.12 12.62 12.71
N ALA A 29 24.46 13.71 12.29
CA ALA A 29 24.49 14.17 10.91
C ALA A 29 25.91 14.49 10.42
N GLY A 30 26.73 15.13 11.26
CA GLY A 30 28.11 15.44 10.93
C GLY A 30 28.96 14.21 10.63
N ARG A 31 28.78 13.11 11.38
CA ARG A 31 29.47 11.85 11.12
C ARG A 31 29.06 11.24 9.76
N VAL A 32 27.79 11.30 9.43
CA VAL A 32 27.26 10.75 8.15
C VAL A 32 27.72 11.58 6.96
N LEU A 33 27.72 12.91 7.09
CA LEU A 33 28.08 13.82 6.00
C LEU A 33 29.59 14.09 5.90
N GLY A 34 30.40 13.61 6.85
CA GLY A 34 31.82 13.94 6.91
C GLY A 34 32.09 15.42 7.22
N LEU A 35 31.16 16.11 7.92
CA LEU A 35 31.23 17.54 8.18
C LEU A 35 31.31 17.85 9.68
N PRO A 36 32.09 18.90 10.09
CA PRO A 36 32.11 19.36 11.47
C PRO A 36 30.73 19.83 11.93
N LYS A 37 30.33 19.47 13.18
CA LYS A 37 29.11 19.97 13.84
C LYS A 37 28.95 21.50 13.74
N SER A 38 30.05 22.25 13.92
CA SER A 38 30.07 23.72 13.84
C SER A 38 29.67 24.24 12.47
N LYS A 39 30.08 23.57 11.39
CA LYS A 39 29.69 23.91 10.02
C LYS A 39 28.20 23.74 9.82
N LEU A 40 27.62 22.55 10.18
CA LEU A 40 26.18 22.30 10.09
C LEU A 40 25.38 23.31 10.93
N SER A 41 25.82 23.58 12.16
CA SER A 41 25.16 24.57 13.03
C SER A 41 25.10 25.97 12.40
N ARG A 42 26.18 26.41 11.74
CA ARG A 42 26.24 27.69 11.07
C ARG A 42 25.30 27.78 9.87
N HIS A 43 25.30 26.76 9.02
CA HIS A 43 24.39 26.67 7.87
C HIS A 43 22.94 26.74 8.29
N ILE A 44 22.54 25.96 9.30
CA ILE A 44 21.15 25.96 9.78
C ILE A 44 20.80 27.28 10.44
N SER A 45 21.72 27.91 11.21
CA SER A 45 21.45 29.23 11.77
C SER A 45 21.25 30.30 10.69
N SER A 46 22.07 30.27 9.63
CA SER A 46 21.92 31.16 8.48
C SER A 46 20.60 30.89 7.72
N LEU A 47 20.18 29.64 7.61
CA LEU A 47 18.89 29.28 7.02
C LEU A 47 17.73 29.85 7.86
N GLU A 48 17.74 29.64 9.18
CA GLU A 48 16.75 30.20 10.12
C GLU A 48 16.67 31.73 10.04
N GLU A 49 17.79 32.39 9.96
CA GLU A 49 17.88 33.85 9.84
C GLU A 49 17.26 34.35 8.53
N ARG A 50 17.59 33.72 7.39
CA ARG A 50 17.00 34.06 6.08
C ARG A 50 15.52 33.81 6.00
N LEU A 51 15.05 32.72 6.61
CA LEU A 51 13.63 32.38 6.62
C LEU A 51 12.82 33.15 7.68
N GLY A 52 13.50 33.80 8.62
CA GLY A 52 12.89 34.56 9.71
C GLY A 52 12.16 33.65 10.74
N VAL A 53 12.44 32.35 10.75
CA VAL A 53 11.79 31.39 11.63
C VAL A 53 12.77 30.41 12.26
N ARG A 54 12.44 29.91 13.46
CA ARG A 54 13.21 28.85 14.10
C ARG A 54 12.74 27.49 13.62
N LEU A 55 13.69 26.68 13.14
CA LEU A 55 13.44 25.31 12.68
C LEU A 55 13.80 24.28 13.76
N ILE A 56 14.81 24.61 14.61
CA ILE A 56 15.30 23.75 15.67
C ILE A 56 15.34 24.54 16.99
N GLU A 57 14.70 24.02 18.02
CA GLU A 57 14.81 24.52 19.38
C GLU A 57 16.18 24.12 19.97
N ARG A 58 16.97 25.12 20.37
CA ARG A 58 18.26 24.89 21.01
C ARG A 58 18.10 24.99 22.53
N THR A 59 17.71 23.86 23.15
CA THR A 59 17.84 23.75 24.60
C THR A 59 19.14 23.01 24.94
N VAL A 60 19.73 23.32 26.11
CA VAL A 60 21.05 22.80 26.52
C VAL A 60 21.09 21.27 26.59
N HIS A 61 19.93 20.60 26.67
CA HIS A 61 19.84 19.16 26.91
C HIS A 61 18.97 18.36 25.93
N ARG A 62 18.28 19.00 24.95
CA ARG A 62 17.41 18.28 24.00
C ARG A 62 17.43 18.89 22.61
N PHE A 63 17.63 18.04 21.62
CA PHE A 63 17.38 18.34 20.21
C PHE A 63 15.87 18.22 19.96
N ARG A 64 15.22 19.30 19.54
CA ARG A 64 13.80 19.30 19.18
C ARG A 64 13.61 20.12 17.90
N VAL A 65 12.86 19.55 16.97
CA VAL A 65 12.44 20.23 15.74
C VAL A 65 11.11 20.93 16.00
N THR A 66 10.95 22.16 15.54
CA THR A 66 9.68 22.90 15.64
C THR A 66 8.64 22.34 14.63
N ASP A 67 7.35 22.67 14.80
CA ASP A 67 6.31 22.26 13.85
C ASP A 67 6.58 22.80 12.44
N ILE A 68 7.04 24.04 12.35
CA ILE A 68 7.49 24.65 11.09
C ILE A 68 8.74 23.93 10.54
N GLY A 69 9.66 23.51 11.42
CA GLY A 69 10.81 22.68 11.07
C GLY A 69 10.39 21.32 10.51
N HIS A 70 9.41 20.66 11.11
CA HIS A 70 8.86 19.40 10.58
C HIS A 70 8.19 19.59 9.22
N SER A 71 7.49 20.69 9.01
CA SER A 71 6.91 21.02 7.71
C SER A 71 7.99 21.24 6.65
N LEU A 72 9.00 22.06 6.95
CA LEU A 72 10.14 22.28 6.04
C LEU A 72 10.90 20.98 5.78
N TYR A 73 11.10 20.13 6.79
CA TYR A 73 11.77 18.84 6.63
C TYR A 73 11.10 17.95 5.57
N ARG A 74 9.77 17.90 5.55
CA ARG A 74 9.03 17.16 4.51
C ARG A 74 9.33 17.69 3.11
N HIS A 75 9.36 19.01 2.94
CA HIS A 75 9.70 19.62 1.65
C HIS A 75 11.16 19.35 1.25
N CYS A 76 12.11 19.41 2.20
CA CYS A 76 13.52 19.08 1.94
C CYS A 76 13.67 17.62 1.49
N GLU A 77 12.95 16.69 2.13
CA GLU A 77 12.95 15.28 1.76
C GLU A 77 12.40 15.05 0.35
N ASN A 78 11.35 15.80 -0.05
CA ASN A 78 10.80 15.75 -1.40
C ASN A 78 11.81 16.26 -2.45
N MET A 79 12.45 17.38 -2.16
CA MET A 79 13.49 17.98 -3.01
C MET A 79 14.67 17.02 -3.20
N LEU A 80 15.18 16.41 -2.13
CA LEU A 80 16.28 15.44 -2.20
C LEU A 80 15.91 14.23 -3.05
N ARG A 81 14.68 13.73 -2.93
CA ARG A 81 14.17 12.64 -3.76
C ARG A 81 14.14 13.01 -5.24
N GLU A 82 13.70 14.21 -5.56
CA GLU A 82 13.64 14.65 -6.95
C GLU A 82 15.06 14.82 -7.53
N ALA A 83 16.00 15.31 -6.75
CA ALA A 83 17.41 15.36 -7.14
C ALA A 83 18.00 13.95 -7.34
N GLU A 84 17.69 12.98 -6.46
CA GLU A 84 18.08 11.57 -6.62
C GLU A 84 17.44 10.95 -7.87
N ARG A 85 16.16 11.26 -8.15
CA ARG A 85 15.47 10.81 -9.36
C ARG A 85 16.11 11.37 -10.62
N ALA A 86 16.42 12.68 -10.62
CA ALA A 86 17.11 13.31 -11.74
C ALA A 86 18.47 12.66 -12.02
N ALA A 87 19.26 12.41 -10.97
CA ALA A 87 20.54 11.71 -11.09
C ALA A 87 20.37 10.27 -11.61
N LYS A 88 19.34 9.54 -11.17
CA LYS A 88 19.02 8.21 -11.68
C LYS A 88 18.62 8.24 -13.16
N THR A 89 17.81 9.23 -13.58
CA THR A 89 17.39 9.37 -14.98
C THR A 89 18.60 9.53 -15.91
N MET A 90 19.66 10.21 -15.47
CA MET A 90 20.90 10.34 -16.24
C MET A 90 21.69 9.03 -16.31
N ASN A 91 21.67 8.22 -15.26
CA ASN A 91 22.29 6.87 -15.26
C ASN A 91 21.45 5.86 -16.05
N ASP A 92 20.13 6.02 -16.12
CA ASP A 92 19.20 5.19 -16.85
C ASP A 92 19.34 5.31 -18.39
N ALA A 93 19.97 6.37 -18.87
CA ALA A 93 20.28 6.53 -20.29
C ALA A 93 21.23 5.44 -20.85
N ASN A 94 21.84 4.63 -19.98
CA ASN A 94 22.78 3.55 -20.31
C ASN A 94 22.24 2.12 -20.12
N GLY A 95 20.96 1.91 -19.96
CA GLY A 95 20.31 0.68 -20.45
C GLY A 95 19.87 -0.39 -19.46
N GLU A 96 20.50 -0.68 -18.34
CA GLU A 96 20.13 -1.83 -17.49
C GLU A 96 19.44 -1.38 -16.20
N PRO A 97 18.22 -1.92 -15.89
CA PRO A 97 17.50 -1.57 -14.65
C PRO A 97 18.32 -1.90 -13.41
N GLN A 98 18.56 -0.90 -12.54
CA GLN A 98 19.36 -1.06 -11.31
C GLN A 98 18.94 -0.10 -10.20
N GLY A 99 19.28 -0.43 -8.95
CA GLY A 99 19.04 0.40 -7.79
C GLY A 99 17.91 -0.11 -6.90
N VAL A 100 17.49 0.72 -5.93
CA VAL A 100 16.48 0.35 -4.92
C VAL A 100 15.09 0.76 -5.42
N VAL A 101 14.14 -0.17 -5.34
CA VAL A 101 12.70 0.08 -5.56
C VAL A 101 11.95 -0.22 -4.27
N ARG A 102 11.14 0.73 -3.83
CA ARG A 102 10.31 0.62 -2.61
C ARG A 102 8.85 0.46 -2.97
N ILE A 103 8.22 -0.61 -2.48
CA ILE A 103 6.83 -0.94 -2.78
C ILE A 103 6.05 -1.27 -1.52
N GLY A 104 4.87 -0.64 -1.37
CA GLY A 104 3.86 -0.99 -0.38
C GLY A 104 2.87 -2.01 -0.95
N VAL A 105 2.57 -3.08 -0.20
CA VAL A 105 1.71 -4.18 -0.67
C VAL A 105 0.76 -4.58 0.45
N PRO A 106 -0.55 -4.81 0.18
CA PRO A 106 -1.46 -5.40 1.15
C PRO A 106 -0.95 -6.74 1.66
N THR A 107 -1.03 -6.95 2.99
CA THR A 107 -0.48 -8.14 3.65
C THR A 107 -1.00 -9.43 3.03
N GLY A 108 -2.32 -9.54 2.85
CA GLY A 108 -2.92 -10.74 2.28
C GLY A 108 -2.49 -11.03 0.84
N LEU A 109 -2.23 -10.00 0.04
CA LEU A 109 -1.74 -10.16 -1.32
C LEU A 109 -0.27 -10.59 -1.33
N LEU A 110 0.55 -10.02 -0.43
CA LEU A 110 1.97 -10.37 -0.32
C LEU A 110 2.18 -11.81 0.15
N GLU A 111 1.40 -12.28 1.12
CA GLU A 111 1.44 -13.66 1.63
C GLU A 111 0.90 -14.67 0.62
N GLY A 112 0.12 -14.23 -0.36
CA GLY A 112 -0.41 -15.03 -1.46
C GLY A 112 0.47 -15.02 -2.70
N SER A 113 -0.19 -14.98 -3.86
CA SER A 113 0.43 -15.09 -5.19
C SER A 113 1.48 -14.01 -5.49
N PHE A 114 1.29 -12.79 -4.99
CA PHE A 114 2.24 -11.69 -5.23
C PHE A 114 3.63 -11.98 -4.65
N GLY A 115 3.70 -12.57 -3.45
CA GLY A 115 4.97 -12.93 -2.81
C GLY A 115 5.81 -13.88 -3.64
N THR A 116 5.18 -14.75 -4.44
CA THR A 116 5.88 -15.68 -5.35
C THR A 116 6.39 -15.03 -6.63
N MET A 117 5.85 -13.89 -7.02
CA MET A 117 6.28 -13.12 -8.20
C MET A 117 7.58 -12.36 -7.95
N LEU A 118 7.77 -11.82 -6.74
CA LEU A 118 8.92 -10.98 -6.41
C LEU A 118 10.29 -11.66 -6.59
N PRO A 119 10.50 -12.91 -6.15
CA PRO A 119 11.76 -13.63 -6.42
C PRO A 119 12.05 -13.79 -7.91
N ARG A 120 11.04 -14.05 -8.74
CA ARG A 120 11.19 -14.16 -10.20
C ARG A 120 11.65 -12.85 -10.81
N PHE A 121 11.09 -11.73 -10.36
CA PHE A 121 11.53 -10.40 -10.77
C PHE A 121 13.01 -10.14 -10.42
N LEU A 122 13.41 -10.46 -9.19
CA LEU A 122 14.79 -10.26 -8.73
C LEU A 122 15.80 -11.14 -9.47
N LEU A 123 15.42 -12.36 -9.87
CA LEU A 123 16.25 -13.20 -10.72
C LEU A 123 16.42 -12.64 -12.14
N MET A 124 15.38 -11.97 -12.66
CA MET A 124 15.41 -11.32 -13.98
C MET A 124 16.24 -10.03 -13.97
N TYR A 125 16.24 -9.31 -12.84
CA TYR A 125 16.92 -8.02 -12.67
C TYR A 125 17.87 -8.02 -11.47
N PRO A 126 19.04 -8.66 -11.56
CA PRO A 126 19.94 -8.93 -10.43
C PRO A 126 20.57 -7.67 -9.82
N LYS A 127 20.52 -6.52 -10.52
CA LYS A 127 21.03 -5.23 -10.02
C LYS A 127 19.96 -4.41 -9.29
N ILE A 128 18.71 -4.90 -9.21
CA ILE A 128 17.64 -4.27 -8.45
C ILE A 128 17.59 -4.81 -7.03
N GLN A 129 17.36 -3.93 -6.08
CA GLN A 129 17.04 -4.25 -4.69
C GLN A 129 15.59 -3.87 -4.43
N LEU A 130 14.76 -4.78 -3.91
CA LEU A 130 13.39 -4.49 -3.50
C LEU A 130 13.34 -4.26 -1.98
N GLN A 131 12.66 -3.18 -1.58
CA GLN A 131 12.22 -2.94 -0.22
C GLN A 131 10.70 -3.01 -0.21
N VAL A 132 10.16 -4.07 0.39
CA VAL A 132 8.72 -4.35 0.41
C VAL A 132 8.17 -4.07 1.79
N ILE A 133 7.12 -3.26 1.88
CA ILE A 133 6.40 -3.00 3.12
C ILE A 133 5.04 -3.68 3.01
N ALA A 134 4.82 -4.70 3.86
CA ALA A 134 3.51 -5.30 4.02
C ALA A 134 2.63 -4.38 4.87
N THR A 135 1.55 -3.86 4.30
CA THR A 135 0.63 -3.00 5.03
C THR A 135 -0.75 -2.96 4.39
N ASP A 136 -1.78 -3.07 5.22
CA ASP A 136 -3.16 -2.89 4.80
C ASP A 136 -3.63 -1.43 4.98
N GLN A 137 -2.77 -0.54 5.46
CA GLN A 137 -3.05 0.89 5.51
C GLN A 137 -2.80 1.53 4.14
N ARG A 138 -3.53 2.62 3.85
CA ARG A 138 -3.28 3.42 2.65
C ARG A 138 -1.92 4.09 2.78
N VAL A 139 -0.94 3.54 2.07
CA VAL A 139 0.41 4.12 2.02
C VAL A 139 0.33 5.48 1.32
N ASP A 140 0.83 6.51 1.98
CA ASP A 140 1.10 7.79 1.34
C ASP A 140 2.42 7.69 0.58
N ILE A 141 2.31 7.42 -0.74
CA ILE A 141 3.47 7.21 -1.62
C ILE A 141 4.45 8.38 -1.53
N ILE A 142 3.91 9.60 -1.41
CA ILE A 142 4.72 10.83 -1.39
C ILE A 142 5.44 10.99 -0.05
N ASN A 143 4.72 10.86 1.05
CA ASN A 143 5.27 11.11 2.39
C ASN A 143 6.07 9.92 2.95
N GLU A 144 5.71 8.69 2.59
CA GLU A 144 6.37 7.47 3.08
C GLU A 144 7.51 6.97 2.20
N ARG A 145 7.90 7.74 1.17
CA ARG A 145 9.04 7.45 0.28
C ARG A 145 8.91 6.14 -0.49
N MET A 146 7.69 5.82 -0.90
CA MET A 146 7.44 4.68 -1.77
C MET A 146 7.58 5.08 -3.24
N ASP A 147 8.12 4.18 -4.04
CA ASP A 147 8.12 4.35 -5.51
C ASP A 147 6.80 3.87 -6.11
N LEU A 148 6.22 2.81 -5.50
CA LEU A 148 4.99 2.15 -5.92
C LEU A 148 4.17 1.75 -4.69
N ALA A 149 2.84 1.60 -4.88
CA ALA A 149 1.99 0.87 -3.94
C ALA A 149 0.99 0.01 -4.70
N ILE A 150 0.64 -1.14 -4.13
CA ILE A 150 -0.53 -1.90 -4.55
C ILE A 150 -1.68 -1.57 -3.62
N ARG A 151 -2.86 -1.35 -4.19
CA ARG A 151 -4.09 -1.08 -3.45
C ARG A 151 -5.17 -2.04 -3.94
N ALA A 152 -5.92 -2.62 -3.01
CA ALA A 152 -7.15 -3.34 -3.29
C ALA A 152 -8.32 -2.49 -2.81
N GLN A 153 -9.24 -2.14 -3.70
CA GLN A 153 -10.35 -1.22 -3.41
C GLN A 153 -11.66 -1.78 -3.96
N LEU A 154 -12.75 -1.60 -3.19
CA LEU A 154 -14.11 -1.92 -3.63
C LEU A 154 -14.73 -0.80 -4.49
N ILE A 155 -14.23 0.42 -4.38
CA ILE A 155 -14.74 1.61 -5.05
C ILE A 155 -13.59 2.29 -5.78
N ASP A 156 -13.83 2.75 -7.00
CA ASP A 156 -12.87 3.51 -7.81
C ASP A 156 -12.69 4.93 -7.25
N GLU A 157 -11.76 5.10 -6.34
CA GLU A 157 -11.32 6.41 -5.89
C GLU A 157 -10.18 6.90 -6.78
N THR A 158 -10.34 8.07 -7.39
CA THR A 158 -9.29 8.72 -8.16
C THR A 158 -8.51 9.70 -7.29
N ASP A 159 -7.19 9.56 -7.29
CA ASP A 159 -6.27 10.50 -6.67
C ASP A 159 -5.59 11.28 -7.79
N SER A 160 -5.82 12.59 -7.86
CA SER A 160 -5.36 13.44 -8.97
C SER A 160 -3.84 13.58 -9.07
N GLU A 161 -3.11 13.28 -7.99
CA GLU A 161 -1.65 13.38 -7.95
C GLU A 161 -0.95 12.05 -8.28
N LEU A 162 -1.70 10.96 -8.38
CA LEU A 162 -1.18 9.62 -8.58
C LEU A 162 -1.67 9.02 -9.90
N THR A 163 -0.81 8.26 -10.53
CA THR A 163 -1.19 7.37 -11.63
C THR A 163 -1.65 6.04 -11.06
N MET A 164 -2.85 5.62 -11.45
CA MET A 164 -3.42 4.34 -11.06
C MET A 164 -3.52 3.43 -12.29
N ARG A 165 -3.00 2.21 -12.19
CA ARG A 165 -3.09 1.20 -13.24
C ARG A 165 -3.77 -0.04 -12.70
N VAL A 166 -4.86 -0.45 -13.32
CA VAL A 166 -5.58 -1.67 -12.95
C VAL A 166 -4.69 -2.88 -13.25
N LEU A 167 -4.45 -3.71 -12.25
CA LEU A 167 -3.76 -5.00 -12.39
C LEU A 167 -4.75 -6.13 -12.55
N SER A 168 -5.75 -6.22 -11.67
CA SER A 168 -6.76 -7.28 -11.69
C SER A 168 -8.05 -6.82 -11.04
N LYS A 169 -9.12 -7.58 -11.33
CA LYS A 169 -10.35 -7.58 -10.54
C LYS A 169 -10.45 -8.90 -9.81
N VAL A 170 -10.96 -8.87 -8.60
CA VAL A 170 -11.07 -10.00 -7.69
C VAL A 170 -12.54 -10.08 -7.25
N ASP A 171 -13.15 -11.24 -7.44
CA ASP A 171 -14.50 -11.50 -6.97
C ASP A 171 -14.48 -11.77 -5.46
N LEU A 172 -15.44 -11.21 -4.75
CA LEU A 172 -15.69 -11.58 -3.37
C LEU A 172 -16.76 -12.67 -3.37
N ILE A 173 -16.53 -13.71 -2.59
CA ILE A 173 -17.46 -14.82 -2.44
C ILE A 173 -17.81 -15.02 -0.97
N LEU A 174 -19.06 -15.41 -0.72
CA LEU A 174 -19.51 -15.76 0.61
C LEU A 174 -19.18 -17.22 0.89
N VAL A 175 -18.44 -17.47 1.98
CA VAL A 175 -17.97 -18.83 2.30
C VAL A 175 -18.27 -19.21 3.75
N ALA A 176 -18.44 -20.49 3.97
CA ALA A 176 -18.53 -21.12 5.27
C ALA A 176 -17.70 -22.41 5.31
N ASN A 177 -17.32 -22.87 6.50
CA ASN A 177 -16.79 -24.22 6.60
C ASN A 177 -17.91 -25.25 6.31
N LYS A 178 -17.51 -26.45 5.93
CA LYS A 178 -18.41 -27.53 5.52
C LYS A 178 -19.45 -27.87 6.58
N GLU A 179 -19.09 -27.85 7.85
CA GLU A 179 -20.03 -28.28 8.90
C GLU A 179 -21.08 -27.19 9.17
N LEU A 180 -20.71 -25.93 9.19
CA LEU A 180 -21.68 -24.82 9.29
C LEU A 180 -22.59 -24.78 8.06
N ALA A 181 -22.04 -24.94 6.84
CA ALA A 181 -22.81 -24.93 5.61
C ALA A 181 -23.92 -25.97 5.59
N LYS A 182 -23.73 -27.17 6.18
CA LYS A 182 -24.78 -28.22 6.29
C LYS A 182 -25.98 -27.81 7.13
N THR A 183 -25.82 -26.86 8.04
CA THR A 183 -26.89 -26.36 8.92
C THR A 183 -27.70 -25.24 8.28
N LEU A 184 -27.26 -24.72 7.15
CA LEU A 184 -27.91 -23.59 6.49
C LEU A 184 -28.95 -24.04 5.49
N PRO A 185 -30.13 -23.38 5.42
CA PRO A 185 -31.14 -23.63 4.40
C PRO A 185 -30.70 -22.99 3.07
N LEU A 186 -29.75 -23.61 2.37
CA LEU A 186 -29.12 -23.07 1.16
C LEU A 186 -30.06 -22.71 0.01
N HIS A 187 -31.31 -23.15 0.07
CA HIS A 187 -32.36 -22.88 -0.94
C HIS A 187 -33.20 -21.64 -0.62
N GLY A 188 -32.92 -20.93 0.49
CA GLY A 188 -33.73 -19.80 0.98
C GLY A 188 -33.29 -18.42 0.51
N GLY A 189 -32.34 -18.31 -0.40
CA GLY A 189 -31.79 -17.01 -0.78
C GLY A 189 -31.03 -16.36 0.36
N ILE A 190 -30.95 -15.02 0.36
CA ILE A 190 -30.22 -14.24 1.36
C ILE A 190 -30.80 -14.36 2.78
N GLU A 191 -32.08 -14.72 2.89
CA GLU A 191 -32.79 -14.90 4.16
C GLU A 191 -32.15 -16.01 5.01
N CYS A 192 -31.44 -16.95 4.38
CA CYS A 192 -30.70 -18.00 5.08
C CYS A 192 -29.63 -17.48 6.02
N LEU A 193 -29.22 -16.21 5.87
CA LEU A 193 -28.18 -15.57 6.67
C LEU A 193 -28.69 -14.88 7.94
N ALA A 194 -30.00 -14.77 8.16
CA ALA A 194 -30.58 -13.91 9.20
C ALA A 194 -30.05 -14.19 10.61
N ASP A 195 -29.87 -15.47 10.98
CA ASP A 195 -29.43 -15.86 12.33
C ASP A 195 -28.05 -16.55 12.30
N VAL A 196 -27.32 -16.43 11.20
CA VAL A 196 -26.02 -17.08 11.05
C VAL A 196 -24.93 -16.24 11.65
N PRO A 197 -24.05 -16.82 12.48
CA PRO A 197 -22.88 -16.07 12.94
C PRO A 197 -21.99 -15.67 11.76
N THR A 198 -21.50 -14.44 11.79
CA THR A 198 -20.70 -13.88 10.71
C THR A 198 -19.33 -13.45 11.18
N VAL A 199 -18.36 -13.40 10.29
CA VAL A 199 -17.05 -12.81 10.47
C VAL A 199 -16.77 -11.83 9.33
N SER A 200 -16.19 -10.67 9.65
CA SER A 200 -15.97 -9.61 8.67
C SER A 200 -14.48 -9.34 8.44
N PHE A 201 -14.12 -9.26 7.17
CA PHE A 201 -12.88 -8.62 6.75
C PHE A 201 -13.13 -7.12 6.66
N THR A 202 -12.56 -6.38 7.60
CA THR A 202 -12.67 -4.92 7.61
C THR A 202 -11.47 -4.35 6.86
N GLY A 203 -11.69 -3.83 5.66
CA GLY A 203 -10.62 -3.24 4.85
C GLY A 203 -9.87 -2.12 5.58
N ALA A 204 -8.67 -1.81 5.11
CA ALA A 204 -7.71 -0.90 5.75
C ALA A 204 -8.28 0.50 6.11
N MET A 205 -9.27 0.97 5.35
CA MET A 205 -9.87 2.29 5.48
C MET A 205 -11.17 2.30 6.27
N ALA A 206 -11.75 1.13 6.57
CA ALA A 206 -13.02 1.08 7.27
C ALA A 206 -12.83 1.37 8.76
N GLU A 207 -13.68 2.25 9.29
CA GLU A 207 -13.83 2.42 10.73
C GLU A 207 -14.42 1.15 11.35
N TRP A 208 -14.03 0.86 12.60
CA TRP A 208 -14.66 -0.22 13.35
C TRP A 208 -16.13 0.11 13.57
N ARG A 209 -17.02 -0.78 13.14
CA ARG A 209 -18.46 -0.64 13.27
C ARG A 209 -19.02 -1.83 14.03
N ASP A 210 -20.10 -1.60 14.78
CA ASP A 210 -20.82 -2.67 15.47
C ASP A 210 -21.63 -3.55 14.51
N ALA A 211 -22.00 -3.00 13.35
CA ALA A 211 -22.70 -3.70 12.29
C ALA A 211 -21.98 -3.50 10.96
N ASP A 212 -22.05 -4.50 10.11
CA ASP A 212 -21.53 -4.49 8.75
C ASP A 212 -22.66 -4.78 7.77
N ILE A 213 -22.48 -4.42 6.50
CA ILE A 213 -23.50 -4.59 5.45
C ILE A 213 -22.86 -5.27 4.27
N TRP A 214 -23.44 -6.41 3.87
CA TRP A 214 -23.12 -7.06 2.61
C TRP A 214 -24.16 -6.68 1.56
N GLU A 215 -23.72 -6.38 0.36
CA GLU A 215 -24.56 -6.08 -0.78
C GLU A 215 -24.39 -7.17 -1.83
N PHE A 216 -25.51 -7.72 -2.28
CA PHE A 216 -25.58 -8.82 -3.24
C PHE A 216 -26.47 -8.39 -4.40
N LYS A 217 -26.06 -8.71 -5.62
CA LYS A 217 -26.95 -8.66 -6.78
C LYS A 217 -27.53 -10.07 -6.99
N GLY A 218 -28.81 -10.22 -6.77
CA GLY A 218 -29.50 -11.49 -6.91
C GLY A 218 -29.68 -11.96 -8.36
N PRO A 219 -30.09 -13.20 -8.56
CA PRO A 219 -30.37 -13.77 -9.89
C PRO A 219 -31.53 -13.06 -10.60
N ASP A 220 -32.39 -12.37 -9.85
CA ASP A 220 -33.45 -11.50 -10.36
C ASP A 220 -32.95 -10.13 -10.85
N GLY A 221 -31.63 -9.84 -10.67
CA GLY A 221 -30.99 -8.56 -10.96
C GLY A 221 -31.23 -7.50 -9.89
N GLY A 222 -31.97 -7.82 -8.81
CA GLY A 222 -32.22 -6.94 -7.68
C GLY A 222 -31.01 -6.78 -6.77
N LEU A 223 -30.89 -5.63 -6.12
CA LEU A 223 -29.87 -5.39 -5.09
C LEU A 223 -30.46 -5.79 -3.73
N HIS A 224 -29.82 -6.74 -3.07
CA HIS A 224 -30.16 -7.21 -1.74
C HIS A 224 -29.11 -6.73 -0.74
N ARG A 225 -29.55 -6.35 0.45
CA ARG A 225 -28.67 -5.90 1.53
C ARG A 225 -28.90 -6.77 2.76
N HIS A 226 -27.81 -7.25 3.32
CA HIS A 226 -27.80 -7.99 4.57
C HIS A 226 -26.98 -7.23 5.61
N GLU A 227 -27.68 -6.66 6.60
CA GLU A 227 -27.04 -6.05 7.76
C GLU A 227 -26.82 -7.12 8.82
N HIS A 228 -25.60 -7.19 9.35
CA HIS A 228 -25.21 -8.20 10.34
C HIS A 228 -24.25 -7.65 11.37
N ARG A 229 -24.17 -8.33 12.51
CA ARG A 229 -23.20 -8.02 13.58
C ARG A 229 -22.17 -9.13 13.64
N PRO A 230 -20.94 -8.90 13.13
CA PRO A 230 -19.94 -9.95 13.09
C PRO A 230 -19.45 -10.30 14.49
N ARG A 231 -19.28 -11.62 14.76
CA ARG A 231 -18.65 -12.12 15.98
C ARG A 231 -17.17 -11.77 16.05
N MET A 232 -16.54 -11.60 14.88
CA MET A 232 -15.15 -11.19 14.73
C MET A 232 -15.04 -10.27 13.53
N SER A 233 -14.39 -9.11 13.72
CA SER A 233 -13.96 -8.21 12.65
C SER A 233 -12.45 -8.11 12.67
N CYS A 234 -11.79 -8.31 11.54
CA CYS A 234 -10.35 -8.31 11.45
C CYS A 234 -9.87 -7.69 10.13
N ARG A 235 -8.70 -7.02 10.18
CA ARG A 235 -8.03 -6.46 8.99
C ARG A 235 -7.09 -7.44 8.29
N SER A 236 -6.96 -8.66 8.79
CA SER A 236 -6.18 -9.72 8.15
C SER A 236 -7.13 -10.70 7.47
N VAL A 237 -7.05 -10.77 6.15
CA VAL A 237 -7.86 -11.70 5.34
C VAL A 237 -7.61 -13.16 5.74
N HIS A 238 -6.37 -13.52 6.08
CA HIS A 238 -6.01 -14.88 6.53
C HIS A 238 -6.55 -15.20 7.93
N ALA A 239 -6.60 -14.22 8.84
CA ALA A 239 -7.22 -14.44 10.15
C ALA A 239 -8.74 -14.62 10.03
N VAL A 240 -9.40 -13.91 9.11
CA VAL A 240 -10.81 -14.11 8.80
C VAL A 240 -11.04 -15.49 8.17
N LEU A 241 -10.19 -15.91 7.21
CA LEU A 241 -10.24 -17.25 6.63
C LEU A 241 -10.13 -18.33 7.72
N ALA A 242 -9.13 -18.24 8.59
CA ALA A 242 -8.94 -19.19 9.68
C ALA A 242 -10.16 -19.25 10.63
N ALA A 243 -10.82 -18.13 10.90
CA ALA A 243 -12.05 -18.09 11.69
C ALA A 243 -13.20 -18.81 10.98
N ILE A 244 -13.34 -18.63 9.65
CA ILE A 244 -14.35 -19.32 8.85
C ILE A 244 -14.09 -20.83 8.82
N GLU A 245 -12.86 -21.25 8.55
CA GLU A 245 -12.44 -22.67 8.55
C GLU A 245 -12.71 -23.35 9.90
N SER A 246 -12.52 -22.60 10.99
CA SER A 246 -12.83 -23.07 12.36
C SER A 246 -14.32 -23.07 12.69
N GLY A 247 -15.21 -22.63 11.79
CA GLY A 247 -16.65 -22.60 12.01
C GLY A 247 -17.16 -21.46 12.90
N VAL A 248 -16.39 -20.40 13.08
CA VAL A 248 -16.82 -19.23 13.89
C VAL A 248 -18.02 -18.53 13.27
N GLY A 249 -18.10 -18.53 11.93
CA GLY A 249 -19.20 -17.91 11.18
C GLY A 249 -18.97 -17.98 9.68
N VAL A 250 -19.88 -17.40 8.92
CA VAL A 250 -19.75 -17.17 7.48
C VAL A 250 -19.06 -15.84 7.23
N GLY A 251 -18.36 -15.70 6.10
CA GLY A 251 -17.68 -14.46 5.76
C GLY A 251 -17.52 -14.25 4.28
N LEU A 252 -17.31 -12.98 3.90
CA LEU A 252 -17.08 -12.53 2.53
C LEU A 252 -15.58 -12.35 2.31
N LEU A 253 -14.99 -13.12 1.41
CA LEU A 253 -13.56 -13.14 1.14
C LEU A 253 -13.26 -13.17 -0.36
N PRO A 254 -12.05 -12.71 -0.78
CA PRO A 254 -11.57 -12.90 -2.14
C PRO A 254 -11.55 -14.37 -2.55
N ASP A 255 -12.07 -14.68 -3.73
CA ASP A 255 -12.21 -16.03 -4.29
C ASP A 255 -10.91 -16.83 -4.27
N HIS A 256 -9.80 -16.22 -4.70
CA HIS A 256 -8.47 -16.84 -4.74
C HIS A 256 -7.91 -17.22 -3.36
N ILE A 257 -8.33 -16.54 -2.29
CA ILE A 257 -7.96 -16.88 -0.91
C ILE A 257 -8.70 -18.15 -0.45
N CYS A 258 -9.89 -18.38 -0.96
CA CYS A 258 -10.74 -19.51 -0.60
C CYS A 258 -10.53 -20.73 -1.51
N ALA A 259 -9.78 -20.59 -2.61
CA ALA A 259 -9.69 -21.57 -3.69
C ALA A 259 -9.24 -22.97 -3.22
N ASP A 260 -8.27 -23.05 -2.33
CA ASP A 260 -7.78 -24.34 -1.82
C ASP A 260 -8.83 -25.03 -0.95
N GLY A 261 -9.45 -24.29 -0.01
CA GLY A 261 -10.51 -24.84 0.84
C GLY A 261 -11.78 -25.24 0.08
N ILE A 262 -12.10 -24.56 -1.03
CA ILE A 262 -13.20 -24.96 -1.91
C ILE A 262 -12.83 -26.23 -2.67
N ARG A 263 -11.60 -26.33 -3.18
CA ARG A 263 -11.12 -27.49 -3.93
C ARG A 263 -11.05 -28.77 -3.08
N ASP A 264 -10.61 -28.67 -1.84
CA ASP A 264 -10.53 -29.82 -0.93
C ASP A 264 -11.86 -30.09 -0.19
N GLY A 265 -12.84 -29.21 -0.33
CA GLY A 265 -14.17 -29.31 0.24
C GLY A 265 -14.26 -28.97 1.73
N SER A 266 -13.24 -28.35 2.32
CA SER A 266 -13.28 -27.81 3.68
C SER A 266 -14.13 -26.54 3.77
N LEU A 267 -14.18 -25.76 2.67
CA LEU A 267 -15.01 -24.58 2.49
C LEU A 267 -16.12 -24.82 1.47
N VAL A 268 -17.24 -24.15 1.66
CA VAL A 268 -18.40 -24.15 0.75
C VAL A 268 -18.70 -22.72 0.34
N HIS A 269 -18.76 -22.49 -0.99
CA HIS A 269 -19.25 -21.22 -1.54
C HIS A 269 -20.77 -21.16 -1.37
N LEU A 270 -21.24 -20.20 -0.59
CA LEU A 270 -22.65 -19.99 -0.33
C LEU A 270 -23.25 -19.01 -1.34
N LEU A 271 -24.52 -19.21 -1.69
CA LEU A 271 -25.27 -18.34 -2.60
C LEU A 271 -24.52 -18.05 -3.92
N PRO A 272 -24.09 -19.08 -4.67
CA PRO A 272 -23.26 -18.90 -5.87
C PRO A 272 -23.99 -18.11 -7.00
N ASP A 273 -25.33 -18.08 -6.97
CA ASP A 273 -26.13 -17.31 -7.92
C ASP A 273 -26.21 -15.82 -7.59
N TYR A 274 -25.68 -15.41 -6.44
CA TYR A 274 -25.62 -14.02 -6.01
C TYR A 274 -24.23 -13.43 -6.30
N GLN A 275 -24.20 -12.31 -7.01
CA GLN A 275 -22.95 -11.59 -7.30
C GLN A 275 -22.65 -10.60 -6.19
N MET A 276 -21.43 -10.63 -5.70
CA MET A 276 -20.90 -9.67 -4.73
C MET A 276 -20.16 -8.54 -5.44
N SER A 277 -19.84 -7.50 -4.69
CA SER A 277 -18.95 -6.43 -5.17
C SER A 277 -17.57 -7.00 -5.54
N GLN A 278 -17.01 -6.51 -6.64
CA GLN A 278 -15.64 -6.84 -7.04
C GLN A 278 -14.65 -5.88 -6.41
N ALA A 279 -13.57 -6.40 -5.87
CA ALA A 279 -12.42 -5.59 -5.51
C ALA A 279 -11.53 -5.40 -6.74
N THR A 280 -11.04 -4.18 -6.95
CA THR A 280 -10.07 -3.89 -8.01
C THR A 280 -8.68 -3.71 -7.39
N ILE A 281 -7.70 -4.44 -7.92
CA ILE A 281 -6.30 -4.31 -7.54
C ILE A 281 -5.65 -3.29 -8.47
N TYR A 282 -5.11 -2.22 -7.87
CA TYR A 282 -4.42 -1.15 -8.56
C TYR A 282 -2.94 -1.14 -8.21
N LEU A 283 -2.12 -0.86 -9.21
CA LEU A 283 -0.76 -0.38 -9.05
C LEU A 283 -0.80 1.14 -9.06
N VAL A 284 -0.25 1.76 -8.02
CA VAL A 284 -0.31 3.21 -7.81
C VAL A 284 1.11 3.75 -7.71
N PHE A 285 1.38 4.86 -8.40
CA PHE A 285 2.67 5.53 -8.40
C PHE A 285 2.52 7.01 -8.76
N THR A 286 3.52 7.83 -8.48
CA THR A 286 3.47 9.26 -8.80
C THR A 286 3.50 9.52 -10.31
N ALA A 287 2.66 10.43 -10.79
CA ALA A 287 2.52 10.82 -12.20
C ALA A 287 3.69 11.66 -12.74
N SER A 288 4.94 11.42 -12.31
CA SER A 288 6.09 12.17 -12.79
C SER A 288 6.50 11.74 -14.21
N ARG A 289 6.86 12.72 -15.04
CA ARG A 289 7.44 12.45 -16.37
C ARG A 289 8.74 11.65 -16.20
N GLY A 290 8.69 10.36 -16.59
CA GLY A 290 9.84 9.45 -16.56
C GLY A 290 10.00 8.70 -15.24
N LEU A 291 9.36 7.51 -15.13
CA LEU A 291 9.69 6.56 -14.07
C LEU A 291 11.16 6.11 -14.21
N PRO A 292 11.90 5.99 -13.10
CA PRO A 292 13.20 5.34 -13.10
C PRO A 292 13.13 3.95 -13.75
N THR A 293 14.18 3.53 -14.47
CA THR A 293 14.17 2.28 -15.26
C THR A 293 13.87 1.07 -14.40
N ALA A 294 14.39 1.02 -13.16
CA ALA A 294 14.09 -0.06 -12.22
C ALA A 294 12.61 -0.10 -11.80
N VAL A 295 12.01 1.07 -11.56
CA VAL A 295 10.58 1.19 -11.22
C VAL A 295 9.71 0.78 -12.41
N ARG A 296 10.05 1.25 -13.61
CA ARG A 296 9.36 0.87 -14.85
C ARG A 296 9.43 -0.64 -15.08
N ALA A 297 10.61 -1.25 -14.92
CA ALA A 297 10.79 -2.68 -15.06
C ALA A 297 9.86 -3.47 -14.11
N LEU A 298 9.71 -3.02 -12.84
CA LEU A 298 8.79 -3.66 -11.90
C LEU A 298 7.32 -3.44 -12.30
N VAL A 299 6.95 -2.24 -12.75
CA VAL A 299 5.59 -1.95 -13.23
C VAL A 299 5.23 -2.86 -14.41
N ASP A 300 6.10 -2.96 -15.41
CA ASP A 300 5.85 -3.76 -16.61
C ASP A 300 5.79 -5.25 -16.26
N PHE A 301 6.72 -5.74 -15.43
CA PHE A 301 6.71 -7.11 -14.93
C PHE A 301 5.40 -7.45 -14.21
N LEU A 302 4.97 -6.61 -13.26
CA LEU A 302 3.73 -6.86 -12.51
C LEU A 302 2.50 -6.87 -13.40
N VAL A 303 2.42 -5.98 -14.38
CA VAL A 303 1.31 -5.95 -15.33
C VAL A 303 1.24 -7.26 -16.12
N ASP A 304 2.37 -7.78 -16.57
CA ASP A 304 2.42 -9.02 -17.36
C ASP A 304 2.12 -10.25 -16.50
N GLU A 305 2.63 -10.31 -15.26
CA GLU A 305 2.32 -11.38 -14.30
C GLU A 305 0.83 -11.44 -13.95
N PHE A 306 0.21 -10.30 -13.65
CA PHE A 306 -1.22 -10.26 -13.33
C PHE A 306 -2.11 -10.59 -14.53
N ARG A 307 -1.70 -10.29 -15.75
CA ARG A 307 -2.41 -10.76 -16.96
C ARG A 307 -2.37 -12.28 -17.08
N THR A 308 -1.21 -12.88 -16.85
CA THR A 308 -1.03 -14.33 -16.92
C THR A 308 -1.81 -15.04 -15.81
N PHE A 309 -1.77 -14.51 -14.59
CA PHE A 309 -2.50 -15.04 -13.44
C PHE A 309 -4.01 -15.08 -13.69
N ARG A 310 -4.55 -14.02 -14.29
CA ARG A 310 -6.00 -13.93 -14.64
C ARG A 310 -6.43 -15.01 -15.65
N VAL A 311 -5.60 -15.29 -16.64
CA VAL A 311 -5.88 -16.33 -17.64
C VAL A 311 -5.89 -17.72 -17.00
N THR A 312 -4.96 -17.97 -16.08
CA THR A 312 -4.84 -19.27 -15.40
C THR A 312 -6.02 -19.56 -14.47
N MET A 313 -6.54 -18.55 -13.77
CA MET A 313 -7.74 -18.70 -12.92
C MET A 313 -8.99 -18.98 -13.72
N GLN A 314 -9.19 -18.28 -14.85
CA GLN A 314 -10.36 -18.50 -15.71
C GLN A 314 -10.37 -19.87 -16.42
N THR A 315 -9.19 -20.49 -16.60
CA THR A 315 -9.09 -21.83 -17.20
C THR A 315 -9.18 -22.96 -16.17
N ALA A 316 -9.06 -22.67 -14.87
CA ALA A 316 -9.23 -23.64 -13.80
C ALA A 316 -10.71 -23.86 -13.42
N ASP A 317 -11.59 -22.91 -13.77
CA ASP A 317 -13.04 -22.96 -13.52
C ASP A 317 -13.84 -23.48 -14.74
N ALA A 318 -13.18 -23.85 -15.83
CA ALA A 318 -13.77 -24.41 -17.05
C ALA A 318 -13.47 -25.93 -17.18
#